data_e4112737bcfde9f43206cd696b9ee42e
#
_entry.id   e4112737bcfde9f43206cd696b9ee42e
#
_cell.length_a   1.000
_cell.length_b   1.000
_cell.length_c   1.000
_cell.angle_alpha   90.00
_cell.angle_beta   90.00
_cell.angle_gamma   90.00
#
_symmetry.space_group_name_H-M   'P 1'
#
loop_
_entity.id
_entity.type
_entity.pdbx_description
1 polymer ?
#
loop_
_entity_poly.entity_id
_entity_poly.type
_entity_poly.pdbx_seq_one_letter_code
_entity_poly.pdbx_strand_id
1 'polypeptide(L)'
;MSGFDDLWYRSDDGLTLYARDYASPGGDAPVALCMHGLTRNAADFAGLAPHLAQRYRVLVADQRGRGRSDYDPDPTRYQPLTYVQDMFRLLDSQAIQRAVLVGTSMGGLMAMMMAAMQPARVSAIVLNDIGPEVDPAGLARIKAYVGKAEPVADWAAAVAQTRAINGAAFPDFSPEDWLHFARGLYRSRAQGGGLELAYDPAISTPLSAAADNAVPPDLWPVFGALSALPVLVLRGEHSDILSAAGLAAMRARKPDLVIAEIANRGHAPTLDEPDARAAIDAFLAIPA
;
A
#
# COMPACT_ATOMS: atom_id res chain seq x y z
N MET A 1 -2.01 -21.86 -12.25
CA MET A 1 -0.66 -21.49 -11.77
C MET A 1 -0.76 -20.04 -11.31
N SER A 2 -0.26 -19.73 -10.12
CA SER A 2 -0.13 -18.33 -9.67
C SER A 2 0.74 -17.61 -10.69
N GLY A 3 0.31 -16.48 -11.24
CA GLY A 3 1.05 -15.75 -12.25
C GLY A 3 2.33 -15.06 -11.71
N PHE A 4 2.88 -15.51 -10.59
CA PHE A 4 4.06 -14.97 -9.91
C PHE A 4 4.87 -16.07 -9.25
N ASP A 5 6.14 -15.79 -9.00
CA ASP A 5 7.05 -16.58 -8.20
C ASP A 5 7.15 -16.04 -6.77
N ASP A 6 7.37 -16.93 -5.81
CA ASP A 6 7.62 -16.56 -4.41
C ASP A 6 9.05 -16.03 -4.28
N LEU A 7 9.20 -14.80 -3.81
CA LEU A 7 10.50 -14.17 -3.54
C LEU A 7 10.68 -13.94 -2.05
N TRP A 8 11.81 -14.41 -1.50
CA TRP A 8 12.18 -14.23 -0.11
C TRP A 8 13.48 -13.44 -0.01
N TYR A 9 13.53 -12.49 0.92
CA TYR A 9 14.73 -11.71 1.17
C TYR A 9 14.92 -11.46 2.68
N ARG A 10 16.06 -10.92 3.06
CA ARG A 10 16.38 -10.63 4.46
C ARG A 10 16.38 -9.13 4.72
N SER A 11 15.73 -8.71 5.81
CA SER A 11 15.89 -7.37 6.38
C SER A 11 17.27 -7.23 7.05
N ASP A 12 17.68 -5.99 7.36
CA ASP A 12 18.95 -5.73 8.04
C ASP A 12 19.01 -6.32 9.46
N ASP A 13 17.86 -6.46 10.12
CA ASP A 13 17.70 -7.03 11.44
C ASP A 13 17.37 -8.54 11.43
N GLY A 14 17.46 -9.18 10.25
CA GLY A 14 17.46 -10.63 10.08
C GLY A 14 16.10 -11.29 9.90
N LEU A 15 14.99 -10.51 9.78
CA LEU A 15 13.69 -11.08 9.44
C LEU A 15 13.67 -11.64 8.02
N THR A 16 12.92 -12.72 7.81
CA THR A 16 12.61 -13.24 6.47
C THR A 16 11.38 -12.53 5.96
N LEU A 17 11.54 -11.77 4.89
CA LEU A 17 10.47 -11.01 4.28
C LEU A 17 10.10 -11.59 2.92
N TYR A 18 8.84 -11.37 2.52
CA TYR A 18 8.24 -11.97 1.34
C TYR A 18 7.84 -10.91 0.31
N ALA A 19 7.97 -11.25 -0.96
CA ALA A 19 7.35 -10.53 -2.06
C ALA A 19 6.85 -11.52 -3.12
N ARG A 20 5.87 -11.11 -3.92
CA ARG A 20 5.49 -11.76 -5.17
C ARG A 20 6.32 -11.14 -6.29
N ASP A 21 6.91 -11.96 -7.14
CA ASP A 21 7.67 -11.55 -8.31
C ASP A 21 6.91 -11.94 -9.58
N TYR A 22 6.32 -10.97 -10.24
CA TYR A 22 5.65 -11.16 -11.53
C TYR A 22 6.66 -10.86 -12.63
N ALA A 23 7.11 -11.90 -13.29
CA ALA A 23 8.08 -11.77 -14.38
C ALA A 23 7.48 -11.01 -15.57
N SER A 24 8.27 -10.12 -16.17
CA SER A 24 7.94 -9.49 -17.45
C SER A 24 8.29 -10.42 -18.62
N PRO A 25 7.64 -10.26 -19.78
CA PRO A 25 7.98 -11.00 -20.99
C PRO A 25 9.40 -10.73 -21.54
N GLY A 26 10.02 -9.61 -21.13
CA GLY A 26 11.38 -9.22 -21.59
C GLY A 26 12.36 -9.10 -20.42
N GLY A 27 13.59 -9.63 -20.58
CA GLY A 27 14.60 -9.69 -19.52
C GLY A 27 15.08 -8.32 -19.00
N ASP A 28 14.99 -7.26 -19.81
CA ASP A 28 15.43 -5.89 -19.48
C ASP A 28 14.25 -4.95 -19.15
N ALA A 29 13.08 -5.50 -18.80
CA ALA A 29 11.92 -4.69 -18.50
C ALA A 29 12.16 -3.80 -17.27
N PRO A 30 11.62 -2.57 -17.26
CA PRO A 30 11.64 -1.72 -16.07
C PRO A 30 10.91 -2.40 -14.91
N VAL A 31 11.27 -2.01 -13.69
CA VAL A 31 10.69 -2.61 -12.48
C VAL A 31 9.62 -1.70 -11.89
N ALA A 32 8.52 -2.28 -11.44
CA ALA A 32 7.53 -1.65 -10.58
C ALA A 32 7.53 -2.34 -9.19
N LEU A 33 7.61 -1.55 -8.13
CA LEU A 33 7.48 -2.00 -6.74
C LEU A 33 6.14 -1.55 -6.19
N CYS A 34 5.28 -2.50 -5.84
CA CYS A 34 3.97 -2.28 -5.25
C CYS A 34 4.00 -2.47 -3.73
N MET A 35 3.47 -1.50 -3.00
CA MET A 35 3.50 -1.42 -1.54
C MET A 35 2.09 -1.16 -1.00
N HIS A 36 1.60 -2.08 -0.19
CA HIS A 36 0.23 -2.07 0.35
C HIS A 36 0.02 -1.11 1.52
N GLY A 37 -1.24 -0.90 1.91
CA GLY A 37 -1.65 -0.13 3.08
C GLY A 37 -1.34 -0.83 4.42
N LEU A 38 -1.60 -0.12 5.53
CA LEU A 38 -1.16 -0.48 6.88
C LEU A 38 -1.52 -1.91 7.31
N THR A 39 -2.77 -2.33 7.10
CA THR A 39 -3.32 -3.64 7.55
C THR A 39 -3.47 -4.64 6.41
N ARG A 40 -2.84 -4.34 5.28
CA ARG A 40 -3.01 -5.07 4.03
C ARG A 40 -1.80 -5.96 3.75
N ASN A 41 -1.77 -6.58 2.58
CA ASN A 41 -0.68 -7.43 2.11
C ASN A 41 -0.64 -7.45 0.57
N ALA A 42 0.26 -8.25 -0.01
CA ALA A 42 0.46 -8.36 -1.45
C ALA A 42 -0.79 -8.81 -2.24
N ALA A 43 -1.82 -9.35 -1.60
CA ALA A 43 -3.06 -9.72 -2.29
C ALA A 43 -3.81 -8.51 -2.85
N ASP A 44 -3.60 -7.30 -2.32
CA ASP A 44 -4.23 -6.07 -2.80
C ASP A 44 -3.90 -5.74 -4.26
N PHE A 45 -2.77 -6.23 -4.73
CA PHE A 45 -2.31 -5.99 -6.09
C PHE A 45 -2.55 -7.19 -7.03
N ALA A 46 -3.38 -8.15 -6.62
CA ALA A 46 -3.62 -9.36 -7.42
C ALA A 46 -4.24 -9.08 -8.80
N GLY A 47 -4.97 -7.99 -8.95
CA GLY A 47 -5.51 -7.53 -10.23
C GLY A 47 -4.52 -6.64 -10.99
N LEU A 48 -3.93 -5.62 -10.33
CA LEU A 48 -3.03 -4.67 -10.97
C LEU A 48 -1.69 -5.30 -11.38
N ALA A 49 -1.08 -6.14 -10.55
CA ALA A 49 0.27 -6.65 -10.81
C ALA A 49 0.38 -7.48 -12.10
N PRO A 50 -0.54 -8.42 -12.41
CA PRO A 50 -0.53 -9.11 -13.71
C PRO A 50 -0.73 -8.17 -14.91
N HIS A 51 -1.49 -7.08 -14.73
CA HIS A 51 -1.69 -6.07 -15.76
C HIS A 51 -0.37 -5.31 -16.04
N LEU A 52 0.30 -4.84 -14.99
CA LEU A 52 1.60 -4.17 -15.13
C LEU A 52 2.70 -5.12 -15.64
N ALA A 53 2.61 -6.41 -15.31
CA ALA A 53 3.59 -7.43 -15.72
C ALA A 53 3.68 -7.62 -17.24
N GLN A 54 2.73 -7.09 -18.01
CA GLN A 54 2.83 -7.05 -19.47
C GLN A 54 3.97 -6.14 -19.96
N ARG A 55 4.46 -5.18 -19.14
CA ARG A 55 5.48 -4.19 -19.49
C ARG A 55 6.58 -4.03 -18.45
N TYR A 56 6.37 -4.46 -17.22
CA TYR A 56 7.26 -4.31 -16.07
C TYR A 56 7.57 -5.68 -15.45
N ARG A 57 8.73 -5.84 -14.83
CA ARG A 57 8.85 -6.82 -13.75
C ARG A 57 8.20 -6.21 -12.52
N VAL A 58 7.22 -6.87 -11.92
CA VAL A 58 6.45 -6.31 -10.80
C VAL A 58 6.78 -7.05 -9.51
N LEU A 59 7.33 -6.34 -8.55
CA LEU A 59 7.51 -6.85 -7.18
C LEU A 59 6.38 -6.32 -6.30
N VAL A 60 5.71 -7.21 -5.59
CA VAL A 60 4.64 -6.86 -4.65
C VAL A 60 5.03 -7.35 -3.27
N ALA A 61 5.48 -6.43 -2.42
CA ALA A 61 6.02 -6.77 -1.10
C ALA A 61 4.91 -7.00 -0.07
N ASP A 62 5.10 -8.02 0.78
CA ASP A 62 4.48 -8.07 2.10
C ASP A 62 5.40 -7.34 3.09
N GLN A 63 4.93 -6.26 3.71
CA GLN A 63 5.69 -5.56 4.74
C GLN A 63 5.87 -6.47 5.97
N ARG A 64 6.96 -6.26 6.77
CA ARG A 64 7.12 -7.00 8.04
C ARG A 64 5.83 -7.01 8.86
N GLY A 65 5.48 -8.13 9.44
CA GLY A 65 4.24 -8.30 10.20
C GLY A 65 2.97 -8.40 9.36
N ARG A 66 3.06 -8.58 8.03
CA ARG A 66 1.90 -8.74 7.15
C ARG A 66 2.09 -9.91 6.20
N GLY A 67 0.97 -10.50 5.79
CA GLY A 67 0.94 -11.58 4.80
C GLY A 67 1.81 -12.76 5.19
N ARG A 68 2.84 -13.01 4.38
CA ARG A 68 3.79 -14.12 4.56
C ARG A 68 5.14 -13.68 5.17
N SER A 69 5.37 -12.37 5.35
CA SER A 69 6.57 -11.86 6.02
C SER A 69 6.58 -12.16 7.50
N ASP A 70 7.77 -12.35 8.07
CA ASP A 70 7.95 -12.57 9.51
C ASP A 70 7.31 -11.44 10.33
N TYR A 71 6.80 -11.79 11.49
CA TYR A 71 6.39 -10.85 12.53
C TYR A 71 7.62 -10.35 13.28
N ASP A 72 7.66 -9.06 13.60
CA ASP A 72 8.79 -8.48 14.32
C ASP A 72 8.63 -8.71 15.82
N PRO A 73 9.61 -9.32 16.48
CA PRO A 73 9.58 -9.51 17.94
C PRO A 73 9.67 -8.17 18.71
N ASP A 74 10.08 -7.09 18.05
CA ASP A 74 10.09 -5.73 18.61
C ASP A 74 9.02 -4.87 17.90
N PRO A 75 7.83 -4.68 18.51
CA PRO A 75 6.74 -3.91 17.89
C PRO A 75 7.08 -2.43 17.62
N THR A 76 8.11 -1.88 18.26
CA THR A 76 8.51 -0.49 18.04
C THR A 76 9.07 -0.25 16.64
N ARG A 77 9.47 -1.33 15.93
CA ARG A 77 9.98 -1.28 14.56
C ARG A 77 8.88 -1.27 13.50
N TYR A 78 7.60 -1.42 13.87
CA TYR A 78 6.48 -1.27 12.95
C TYR A 78 6.24 0.19 12.59
N GLN A 79 7.18 0.81 11.89
CA GLN A 79 7.14 2.23 11.53
C GLN A 79 7.64 2.49 10.10
N PRO A 80 7.17 3.56 9.45
CA PRO A 80 7.43 3.78 8.02
C PRO A 80 8.91 3.77 7.63
N LEU A 81 9.81 4.32 8.46
CA LEU A 81 11.24 4.33 8.16
C LEU A 81 11.82 2.92 8.06
N THR A 82 11.45 2.03 8.97
CA THR A 82 11.88 0.63 8.94
C THR A 82 11.35 -0.09 7.68
N TYR A 83 10.08 0.15 7.33
CA TYR A 83 9.51 -0.41 6.10
C TYR A 83 10.23 0.09 4.84
N VAL A 84 10.61 1.36 4.78
CA VAL A 84 11.40 1.93 3.69
C VAL A 84 12.76 1.24 3.57
N GLN A 85 13.44 0.98 4.69
CA GLN A 85 14.70 0.22 4.71
C GLN A 85 14.50 -1.19 4.16
N ASP A 86 13.44 -1.88 4.55
CA ASP A 86 13.09 -3.20 4.01
C ASP A 86 12.88 -3.18 2.49
N MET A 87 12.25 -2.12 1.95
CA MET A 87 12.07 -1.97 0.50
C MET A 87 13.40 -1.75 -0.22
N PHE A 88 14.31 -0.95 0.32
CA PHE A 88 15.64 -0.84 -0.24
C PHE A 88 16.38 -2.18 -0.22
N ARG A 89 16.27 -2.95 0.87
CA ARG A 89 16.85 -4.30 0.94
C ARG A 89 16.27 -5.25 -0.10
N LEU A 90 14.95 -5.18 -0.36
CA LEU A 90 14.32 -5.93 -1.45
C LEU A 90 14.94 -5.57 -2.79
N LEU A 91 15.00 -4.27 -3.13
CA LEU A 91 15.58 -3.81 -4.40
C LEU A 91 17.04 -4.22 -4.54
N ASP A 92 17.85 -4.09 -3.48
CA ASP A 92 19.26 -4.45 -3.46
C ASP A 92 19.47 -5.96 -3.62
N SER A 93 18.64 -6.79 -2.97
CA SER A 93 18.70 -8.24 -3.09
C SER A 93 18.45 -8.74 -4.52
N GLN A 94 17.76 -7.92 -5.32
CA GLN A 94 17.43 -8.20 -6.72
C GLN A 94 18.31 -7.42 -7.71
N ALA A 95 19.34 -6.72 -7.24
CA ALA A 95 20.22 -5.84 -8.03
C ALA A 95 19.44 -4.76 -8.83
N ILE A 96 18.25 -4.37 -8.35
CA ILE A 96 17.41 -3.36 -8.99
C ILE A 96 17.93 -1.97 -8.61
N GLN A 97 18.37 -1.21 -9.60
CA GLN A 97 18.93 0.12 -9.40
C GLN A 97 17.84 1.20 -9.32
N ARG A 98 16.74 1.02 -10.04
CA ARG A 98 15.68 2.03 -10.16
C ARG A 98 14.33 1.36 -10.40
N ALA A 99 13.26 1.88 -9.77
CA ALA A 99 11.91 1.34 -9.92
C ALA A 99 10.83 2.45 -9.99
N VAL A 100 9.71 2.13 -10.62
CA VAL A 100 8.44 2.83 -10.39
C VAL A 100 7.90 2.37 -9.04
N LEU A 101 7.44 3.29 -8.21
CA LEU A 101 6.83 2.97 -6.92
C LEU A 101 5.30 3.14 -7.01
N VAL A 102 4.56 2.10 -6.66
CA VAL A 102 3.09 2.13 -6.57
C VAL A 102 2.71 1.87 -5.12
N GLY A 103 2.21 2.89 -4.43
CA GLY A 103 1.95 2.78 -3.00
C GLY A 103 0.53 3.18 -2.62
N THR A 104 -0.15 2.30 -1.88
CA THR A 104 -1.47 2.58 -1.31
C THR A 104 -1.33 3.04 0.13
N SER A 105 -1.91 4.21 0.50
CA SER A 105 -1.94 4.68 1.89
C SER A 105 -0.52 4.69 2.50
N MET A 106 -0.24 3.88 3.53
CA MET A 106 1.10 3.70 4.10
C MET A 106 2.16 3.41 3.03
N GLY A 107 1.86 2.58 2.04
CA GLY A 107 2.78 2.30 0.93
C GLY A 107 3.11 3.54 0.09
N GLY A 108 2.17 4.48 -0.05
CA GLY A 108 2.41 5.77 -0.69
C GLY A 108 3.26 6.70 0.17
N LEU A 109 3.07 6.69 1.50
CA LEU A 109 3.96 7.36 2.45
C LEU A 109 5.40 6.85 2.31
N MET A 110 5.56 5.53 2.24
CA MET A 110 6.86 4.90 2.03
C MET A 110 7.46 5.31 0.68
N ALA A 111 6.66 5.36 -0.40
CA ALA A 111 7.14 5.80 -1.70
C ALA A 111 7.67 7.24 -1.68
N MET A 112 6.97 8.16 -1.02
CA MET A 112 7.44 9.53 -0.82
C MET A 112 8.77 9.58 -0.04
N MET A 113 8.87 8.81 1.05
CA MET A 113 10.09 8.73 1.86
C MET A 113 11.26 8.10 1.08
N MET A 114 11.02 7.01 0.34
CA MET A 114 12.05 6.39 -0.51
C MET A 114 12.60 7.39 -1.53
N ALA A 115 11.73 8.15 -2.18
CA ALA A 115 12.14 9.17 -3.16
C ALA A 115 12.91 10.33 -2.51
N ALA A 116 12.51 10.76 -1.33
CA ALA A 116 13.22 11.80 -0.59
C ALA A 116 14.62 11.35 -0.11
N MET A 117 14.74 10.08 0.29
CA MET A 117 16.00 9.51 0.78
C MET A 117 16.95 9.13 -0.35
N GLN A 118 16.46 8.53 -1.43
CA GLN A 118 17.26 8.04 -2.56
C GLN A 118 16.56 8.32 -3.92
N PRO A 119 16.49 9.59 -4.36
CA PRO A 119 15.74 9.96 -5.56
C PRO A 119 16.25 9.26 -6.84
N ALA A 120 17.53 8.93 -6.93
CA ALA A 120 18.09 8.18 -8.06
C ALA A 120 17.52 6.76 -8.20
N ARG A 121 16.96 6.19 -7.13
CA ARG A 121 16.35 4.85 -7.11
C ARG A 121 14.89 4.84 -7.60
N VAL A 122 14.30 6.01 -7.89
CA VAL A 122 12.88 6.16 -8.22
C VAL A 122 12.71 6.77 -9.60
N SER A 123 11.95 6.11 -10.47
CA SER A 123 11.65 6.62 -11.82
C SER A 123 10.34 7.39 -11.91
N ALA A 124 9.31 6.92 -11.21
CA ALA A 124 8.01 7.57 -11.12
C ALA A 124 7.28 7.06 -9.88
N ILE A 125 6.24 7.75 -9.45
CA ILE A 125 5.46 7.40 -8.25
C ILE A 125 3.96 7.44 -8.56
N VAL A 126 3.27 6.38 -8.14
CA VAL A 126 1.80 6.35 -8.07
C VAL A 126 1.41 6.33 -6.59
N LEU A 127 0.79 7.41 -6.13
CA LEU A 127 0.23 7.54 -4.78
C LEU A 127 -1.25 7.21 -4.81
N ASN A 128 -1.64 6.12 -4.20
CA ASN A 128 -3.04 5.74 -4.08
C ASN A 128 -3.59 6.21 -2.74
N ASP A 129 -4.36 7.27 -2.82
CA ASP A 129 -5.19 7.87 -1.78
C ASP A 129 -4.43 8.32 -0.53
N ILE A 130 -3.30 8.98 -0.73
CA ILE A 130 -2.45 9.52 0.32
C ILE A 130 -1.72 10.78 -0.17
N GLY A 131 -1.41 11.67 0.77
CA GLY A 131 -0.61 12.86 0.56
C GLY A 131 0.23 13.20 1.79
N PRO A 132 0.88 14.37 1.78
CA PRO A 132 1.68 14.85 2.90
C PRO A 132 0.84 15.27 4.12
N GLU A 133 -0.45 15.44 3.95
CA GLU A 133 -1.42 15.66 5.03
C GLU A 133 -2.43 14.54 5.04
N VAL A 134 -2.73 14.04 6.23
CA VAL A 134 -3.76 13.02 6.47
C VAL A 134 -4.88 13.64 7.26
N ASP A 135 -6.12 13.46 6.79
CA ASP A 135 -7.29 13.98 7.51
C ASP A 135 -7.39 13.32 8.90
N PRO A 136 -7.50 14.11 9.97
CA PRO A 136 -7.58 13.59 11.33
C PRO A 136 -8.77 12.63 11.56
N ALA A 137 -9.89 12.83 10.87
CA ALA A 137 -11.05 11.94 11.01
C ALA A 137 -10.76 10.54 10.48
N GLY A 138 -10.13 10.43 9.30
CA GLY A 138 -9.72 9.15 8.75
C GLY A 138 -8.64 8.47 9.58
N LEU A 139 -7.68 9.24 10.10
CA LEU A 139 -6.66 8.69 11.01
C LEU A 139 -7.28 8.15 12.30
N ALA A 140 -8.25 8.85 12.88
CA ALA A 140 -8.99 8.39 14.05
C ALA A 140 -9.76 7.09 13.77
N ARG A 141 -10.42 6.99 12.60
CA ARG A 141 -11.09 5.77 12.15
C ARG A 141 -10.10 4.60 12.05
N ILE A 142 -8.92 4.80 11.46
CA ILE A 142 -7.87 3.76 11.36
C ILE A 142 -7.44 3.31 12.76
N LYS A 143 -7.13 4.22 13.67
CA LYS A 143 -6.76 3.93 15.07
C LYS A 143 -7.87 3.15 15.81
N ALA A 144 -9.13 3.30 15.41
CA ALA A 144 -10.25 2.62 16.05
C ALA A 144 -10.29 1.11 15.80
N TYR A 145 -9.78 0.61 14.67
CA TYR A 145 -9.87 -0.82 14.33
C TYR A 145 -8.53 -1.55 14.24
N VAL A 146 -7.41 -0.85 13.98
CA VAL A 146 -6.10 -1.53 13.79
C VAL A 146 -5.68 -2.27 15.05
N GLY A 147 -5.33 -3.55 14.89
CA GLY A 147 -4.88 -4.42 15.97
C GLY A 147 -5.99 -4.89 16.94
N LYS A 148 -7.26 -4.57 16.69
CA LYS A 148 -8.37 -4.85 17.60
C LYS A 148 -9.36 -5.90 17.09
N ALA A 149 -9.18 -6.39 15.86
CA ALA A 149 -10.10 -7.36 15.27
C ALA A 149 -9.86 -8.75 15.86
N GLU A 150 -10.95 -9.37 16.35
CA GLU A 150 -10.92 -10.73 16.84
C GLU A 150 -11.00 -11.74 15.69
N PRO A 151 -10.42 -12.94 15.87
CA PRO A 151 -10.60 -14.04 14.92
C PRO A 151 -12.07 -14.38 14.71
N VAL A 152 -12.39 -14.86 13.51
CA VAL A 152 -13.77 -15.20 13.12
C VAL A 152 -13.91 -16.67 12.77
N ALA A 153 -15.12 -17.22 12.85
CA ALA A 153 -15.37 -18.64 12.71
C ALA A 153 -15.22 -19.13 11.25
N ASP A 154 -15.66 -18.32 10.30
CA ASP A 154 -15.78 -18.71 8.89
C ASP A 154 -15.73 -17.50 7.95
N TRP A 155 -15.82 -17.75 6.65
CA TRP A 155 -15.78 -16.72 5.62
C TRP A 155 -17.00 -15.78 5.66
N ALA A 156 -18.17 -16.22 6.13
CA ALA A 156 -19.34 -15.36 6.24
C ALA A 156 -19.10 -14.30 7.33
N ALA A 157 -18.54 -14.71 8.47
CA ALA A 157 -18.16 -13.81 9.54
C ALA A 157 -16.99 -12.87 9.13
N ALA A 158 -16.01 -13.37 8.37
CA ALA A 158 -14.93 -12.56 7.81
C ALA A 158 -15.45 -11.47 6.88
N VAL A 159 -16.38 -11.80 5.98
CA VAL A 159 -17.05 -10.83 5.10
C VAL A 159 -17.82 -9.79 5.92
N ALA A 160 -18.58 -10.21 6.93
CA ALA A 160 -19.33 -9.29 7.77
C ALA A 160 -18.41 -8.30 8.52
N GLN A 161 -17.30 -8.78 9.11
CA GLN A 161 -16.32 -7.94 9.79
C GLN A 161 -15.62 -6.99 8.80
N THR A 162 -15.22 -7.49 7.62
CA THR A 162 -14.60 -6.68 6.56
C THR A 162 -15.53 -5.55 6.11
N ARG A 163 -16.81 -5.86 5.87
CA ARG A 163 -17.81 -4.89 5.45
C ARG A 163 -18.11 -3.85 6.54
N ALA A 164 -18.13 -4.26 7.81
CA ALA A 164 -18.32 -3.33 8.92
C ALA A 164 -17.21 -2.27 9.00
N ILE A 165 -15.96 -2.63 8.67
CA ILE A 165 -14.80 -1.74 8.69
C ILE A 165 -14.72 -0.87 7.43
N ASN A 166 -15.01 -1.44 6.24
CA ASN A 166 -14.69 -0.82 4.96
C ASN A 166 -15.93 -0.42 4.14
N GLY A 167 -17.15 -0.68 4.62
CA GLY A 167 -18.37 -0.51 3.83
C GLY A 167 -18.60 0.91 3.30
N ALA A 168 -18.19 1.93 4.04
CA ALA A 168 -18.28 3.32 3.60
C ALA A 168 -17.33 3.63 2.42
N ALA A 169 -16.23 2.90 2.31
CA ALA A 169 -15.25 3.10 1.23
C ALA A 169 -15.65 2.40 -0.08
N PHE A 170 -16.57 1.42 -0.04
CA PHE A 170 -16.96 0.61 -1.19
C PHE A 170 -18.49 0.42 -1.22
N PRO A 171 -19.26 1.49 -1.49
CA PRO A 171 -20.72 1.47 -1.36
C PRO A 171 -21.42 0.57 -2.38
N ASP A 172 -20.77 0.28 -3.51
CA ASP A 172 -21.29 -0.49 -4.64
C ASP A 172 -20.76 -1.93 -4.71
N PHE A 173 -19.96 -2.38 -3.72
CA PHE A 173 -19.45 -3.75 -3.70
C PHE A 173 -20.56 -4.78 -3.58
N SER A 174 -20.55 -5.74 -4.52
CA SER A 174 -21.39 -6.92 -4.49
C SER A 174 -20.97 -7.91 -3.37
N PRO A 175 -21.78 -8.90 -3.03
CA PRO A 175 -21.38 -9.96 -2.12
C PRO A 175 -20.11 -10.71 -2.56
N GLU A 176 -19.90 -10.85 -3.86
CA GLU A 176 -18.71 -11.51 -4.43
C GLU A 176 -17.47 -10.64 -4.24
N ASP A 177 -17.59 -9.31 -4.45
CA ASP A 177 -16.49 -8.37 -4.20
C ASP A 177 -16.07 -8.38 -2.72
N TRP A 178 -17.05 -8.39 -1.81
CA TRP A 178 -16.77 -8.50 -0.38
C TRP A 178 -16.08 -9.80 0.00
N LEU A 179 -16.48 -10.93 -0.60
CA LEU A 179 -15.82 -12.21 -0.36
C LEU A 179 -14.39 -12.20 -0.92
N HIS A 180 -14.20 -11.67 -2.13
CA HIS A 180 -12.87 -11.52 -2.73
C HIS A 180 -11.97 -10.65 -1.85
N PHE A 181 -12.47 -9.50 -1.41
CA PHE A 181 -11.75 -8.56 -0.56
C PHE A 181 -11.38 -9.21 0.80
N ALA A 182 -12.32 -9.92 1.44
CA ALA A 182 -12.05 -10.64 2.68
C ALA A 182 -10.97 -11.72 2.49
N ARG A 183 -10.98 -12.47 1.37
CA ARG A 183 -9.95 -13.47 1.07
C ARG A 183 -8.54 -12.89 0.94
N GLY A 184 -8.41 -11.63 0.55
CA GLY A 184 -7.14 -10.92 0.57
C GLY A 184 -6.68 -10.52 1.97
N LEU A 185 -7.60 -10.44 2.95
CA LEU A 185 -7.30 -9.95 4.30
C LEU A 185 -7.05 -11.04 5.33
N TYR A 186 -7.74 -12.18 5.18
CA TYR A 186 -7.78 -13.24 6.18
C TYR A 186 -6.97 -14.46 5.75
N ARG A 187 -6.46 -15.17 6.74
CA ARG A 187 -5.84 -16.48 6.60
C ARG A 187 -6.47 -17.47 7.60
N SER A 188 -6.33 -18.75 7.32
CA SER A 188 -6.67 -19.79 8.28
C SER A 188 -5.77 -19.72 9.50
N ARG A 189 -6.33 -19.86 10.69
CA ARG A 189 -5.56 -19.95 11.93
C ARG A 189 -4.81 -21.27 11.98
N ALA A 190 -3.57 -21.20 12.48
CA ALA A 190 -2.74 -22.41 12.65
C ALA A 190 -3.30 -23.35 13.73
N GLN A 191 -4.02 -22.82 14.73
CA GLN A 191 -4.61 -23.56 15.83
C GLN A 191 -6.01 -23.01 16.17
N GLY A 192 -6.90 -23.90 16.63
CA GLY A 192 -8.22 -23.53 17.11
C GLY A 192 -9.30 -23.34 16.03
N GLY A 193 -8.94 -23.51 14.75
CA GLY A 193 -9.88 -23.30 13.63
C GLY A 193 -10.25 -21.83 13.39
N GLY A 194 -11.08 -21.59 12.35
CA GLY A 194 -11.50 -20.24 11.96
C GLY A 194 -10.44 -19.46 11.19
N LEU A 195 -10.67 -18.16 11.08
CA LEU A 195 -9.88 -17.23 10.28
C LEU A 195 -9.39 -16.06 11.16
N GLU A 196 -8.25 -15.52 10.83
CA GLU A 196 -7.67 -14.32 11.43
C GLU A 196 -7.16 -13.36 10.36
N LEU A 197 -7.05 -12.09 10.67
CA LEU A 197 -6.42 -11.12 9.77
C LEU A 197 -4.95 -11.48 9.54
N ALA A 198 -4.51 -11.37 8.29
CA ALA A 198 -3.16 -11.73 7.87
C ALA A 198 -2.13 -10.64 8.21
N TYR A 199 -2.20 -10.10 9.44
CA TYR A 199 -1.20 -9.17 9.95
C TYR A 199 -1.02 -9.35 11.47
N ASP A 200 0.14 -8.93 11.98
CA ASP A 200 0.44 -8.89 13.41
C ASP A 200 -0.36 -7.76 14.09
N PRO A 201 -1.23 -8.05 15.07
CA PRO A 201 -1.95 -7.00 15.80
C PRO A 201 -1.03 -5.94 16.44
N ALA A 202 0.22 -6.29 16.73
CA ALA A 202 1.22 -5.40 17.33
C ALA A 202 1.63 -4.23 16.40
N ILE A 203 1.24 -4.23 15.11
CA ILE A 203 1.40 -3.05 14.23
C ILE A 203 0.67 -1.81 14.75
N SER A 204 -0.29 -1.98 15.65
CA SER A 204 -0.98 -0.89 16.33
C SER A 204 -0.14 -0.19 17.40
N THR A 205 0.93 -0.81 17.89
CA THR A 205 1.74 -0.31 19.01
C THR A 205 2.29 1.10 18.78
N PRO A 206 2.94 1.43 17.65
CA PRO A 206 3.41 2.79 17.40
C PRO A 206 2.26 3.82 17.27
N LEU A 207 1.12 3.39 16.73
CA LEU A 207 -0.07 4.25 16.59
C LEU A 207 -0.70 4.59 17.93
N SER A 208 -0.66 3.63 18.87
CA SER A 208 -1.20 3.78 20.21
C SER A 208 -0.24 4.53 21.14
N ALA A 209 1.08 4.41 20.91
CA ALA A 209 2.10 5.12 21.66
C ALA A 209 2.19 6.62 21.31
N ALA A 210 1.74 7.01 20.12
CA ALA A 210 1.61 8.41 19.76
C ALA A 210 0.53 9.04 20.65
N ALA A 211 0.93 10.00 21.51
CA ALA A 211 -0.01 10.72 22.35
C ALA A 211 -1.16 11.30 21.50
N ASP A 212 -2.38 11.29 22.03
CA ASP A 212 -3.57 11.78 21.31
C ASP A 212 -3.45 13.24 20.85
N ASN A 213 -2.53 14.02 21.48
CA ASN A 213 -2.22 15.39 21.16
C ASN A 213 -0.89 15.55 20.41
N ALA A 214 -0.25 14.46 19.95
CA ALA A 214 0.97 14.56 19.16
C ALA A 214 0.66 15.24 17.82
N VAL A 215 1.41 16.33 17.52
CA VAL A 215 1.33 16.97 16.21
C VAL A 215 1.89 15.98 15.18
N PRO A 216 1.11 15.59 14.15
CA PRO A 216 1.62 14.74 13.09
C PRO A 216 2.87 15.35 12.47
N PRO A 217 3.84 14.54 12.03
CA PRO A 217 5.03 15.08 11.35
C PRO A 217 4.60 15.86 10.09
N ASP A 218 5.24 17.02 9.88
CA ASP A 218 5.08 17.76 8.63
C ASP A 218 5.77 17.00 7.49
N LEU A 219 4.98 16.44 6.57
CA LEU A 219 5.49 15.69 5.42
C LEU A 219 5.56 16.53 4.14
N TRP A 220 5.25 17.83 4.19
CA TRP A 220 5.40 18.70 3.03
C TRP A 220 6.84 18.80 2.51
N PRO A 221 7.89 18.85 3.36
CA PRO A 221 9.28 18.75 2.88
C PRO A 221 9.58 17.44 2.15
N VAL A 222 9.00 16.30 2.61
CA VAL A 222 9.13 14.99 1.96
C VAL A 222 8.46 15.03 0.58
N PHE A 223 7.24 15.57 0.48
CA PHE A 223 6.55 15.75 -0.79
C PHE A 223 7.31 16.72 -1.72
N GLY A 224 7.88 17.79 -1.20
CA GLY A 224 8.71 18.75 -1.95
C GLY A 224 9.92 18.08 -2.63
N ALA A 225 10.49 17.04 -2.03
CA ALA A 225 11.58 16.27 -2.62
C ALA A 225 11.18 15.51 -3.92
N LEU A 226 9.88 15.37 -4.18
CA LEU A 226 9.35 14.75 -5.41
C LEU A 226 9.30 15.71 -6.60
N SER A 227 9.74 16.96 -6.46
CA SER A 227 9.56 18.02 -7.46
C SER A 227 10.03 17.64 -8.87
N ALA A 228 11.13 16.89 -8.98
CA ALA A 228 11.71 16.47 -10.26
C ALA A 228 11.20 15.10 -10.76
N LEU A 229 10.35 14.40 -10.00
CA LEU A 229 9.87 13.07 -10.35
C LEU A 229 8.45 13.16 -10.96
N PRO A 230 8.12 12.32 -11.95
CA PRO A 230 6.72 12.11 -12.34
C PRO A 230 5.92 11.53 -11.17
N VAL A 231 4.78 12.13 -10.85
CA VAL A 231 3.89 11.65 -9.79
C VAL A 231 2.44 11.65 -10.27
N LEU A 232 1.78 10.51 -10.10
CA LEU A 232 0.34 10.34 -10.22
C LEU A 232 -0.27 10.20 -8.82
N VAL A 233 -1.33 10.93 -8.54
CA VAL A 233 -2.17 10.73 -7.35
C VAL A 233 -3.54 10.22 -7.78
N LEU A 234 -3.92 9.06 -7.27
CA LEU A 234 -5.29 8.55 -7.35
C LEU A 234 -5.99 8.91 -6.04
N ARG A 235 -7.16 9.52 -6.11
CA ARG A 235 -7.96 9.86 -4.93
C ARG A 235 -9.33 9.19 -5.03
N GLY A 236 -9.76 8.51 -3.98
CA GLY A 236 -11.15 8.07 -3.89
C GLY A 236 -12.08 9.27 -3.68
N GLU A 237 -13.18 9.34 -4.44
CA GLU A 237 -14.17 10.42 -4.33
C GLU A 237 -14.63 10.66 -2.88
N HIS A 238 -14.81 9.57 -2.13
CA HIS A 238 -15.24 9.57 -0.73
C HIS A 238 -14.09 9.41 0.27
N SER A 239 -12.84 9.70 -0.13
CA SER A 239 -11.70 9.55 0.76
C SER A 239 -11.83 10.43 2.01
N ASP A 240 -11.64 9.80 3.16
CA ASP A 240 -11.54 10.41 4.47
C ASP A 240 -10.08 10.52 4.97
N ILE A 241 -9.11 10.22 4.09
CA ILE A 241 -7.66 10.31 4.35
C ILE A 241 -7.03 11.42 3.53
N LEU A 242 -7.22 11.41 2.20
CA LEU A 242 -6.76 12.48 1.32
C LEU A 242 -7.93 13.40 1.00
N SER A 243 -8.01 14.53 1.70
CA SER A 243 -9.07 15.51 1.45
C SER A 243 -8.89 16.19 0.08
N ALA A 244 -10.00 16.69 -0.49
CA ALA A 244 -9.93 17.49 -1.72
C ALA A 244 -9.06 18.74 -1.55
N ALA A 245 -9.07 19.36 -0.37
CA ALA A 245 -8.21 20.49 -0.04
C ALA A 245 -6.72 20.11 0.00
N GLY A 246 -6.39 18.96 0.61
CA GLY A 246 -5.04 18.40 0.61
C GLY A 246 -4.53 18.12 -0.80
N LEU A 247 -5.36 17.51 -1.64
CA LEU A 247 -5.03 17.26 -3.06
C LEU A 247 -4.80 18.58 -3.83
N ALA A 248 -5.65 19.60 -3.62
CA ALA A 248 -5.47 20.91 -4.22
C ALA A 248 -4.15 21.58 -3.76
N ALA A 249 -3.79 21.45 -2.49
CA ALA A 249 -2.52 21.96 -1.95
C ALA A 249 -1.30 21.23 -2.54
N MET A 250 -1.41 19.90 -2.79
CA MET A 250 -0.38 19.13 -3.51
C MET A 250 -0.21 19.66 -4.95
N ARG A 251 -1.31 19.86 -5.67
CA ARG A 251 -1.29 20.40 -7.04
C ARG A 251 -0.68 21.80 -7.10
N ALA A 252 -0.99 22.67 -6.13
CA ALA A 252 -0.44 24.00 -6.07
C ALA A 252 1.09 24.01 -5.91
N ARG A 253 1.65 23.04 -5.15
CA ARG A 253 3.10 22.91 -4.92
C ARG A 253 3.83 22.11 -6.01
N LYS A 254 3.10 21.25 -6.74
CA LYS A 254 3.62 20.47 -7.87
C LYS A 254 2.64 20.60 -9.05
N PRO A 255 2.79 21.66 -9.88
CA PRO A 255 1.85 21.95 -10.98
C PRO A 255 1.78 20.87 -12.06
N ASP A 256 2.82 20.06 -12.23
CA ASP A 256 2.89 18.91 -13.13
C ASP A 256 2.33 17.62 -12.51
N LEU A 257 1.76 17.68 -11.29
CA LEU A 257 1.12 16.52 -10.64
C LEU A 257 -0.02 16.01 -11.50
N VAL A 258 0.02 14.72 -11.87
CA VAL A 258 -1.10 14.04 -12.52
C VAL A 258 -2.09 13.59 -11.46
N ILE A 259 -3.38 13.82 -11.69
CA ILE A 259 -4.44 13.50 -10.72
C ILE A 259 -5.53 12.73 -11.41
N ALA A 260 -6.03 11.67 -10.77
CA ALA A 260 -7.27 11.01 -11.14
C ALA A 260 -8.14 10.80 -9.89
N GLU A 261 -9.41 11.15 -9.97
CA GLU A 261 -10.40 10.86 -8.93
C GLU A 261 -11.17 9.61 -9.32
N ILE A 262 -11.31 8.67 -8.38
CA ILE A 262 -11.96 7.38 -8.61
C ILE A 262 -13.35 7.42 -7.97
N ALA A 263 -14.36 7.38 -8.83
CA ALA A 263 -15.76 7.47 -8.42
C ALA A 263 -16.18 6.31 -7.51
N ASN A 264 -17.08 6.58 -6.56
CA ASN A 264 -17.61 5.60 -5.61
C ASN A 264 -16.55 4.85 -4.81
N ARG A 265 -15.40 5.46 -4.56
CA ARG A 265 -14.34 4.89 -3.71
C ARG A 265 -14.00 5.82 -2.56
N GLY A 266 -13.87 5.24 -1.37
CA GLY A 266 -13.25 5.90 -0.22
C GLY A 266 -11.78 5.50 -0.10
N HIS A 267 -11.26 5.47 1.13
CA HIS A 267 -9.87 5.11 1.40
C HIS A 267 -9.70 3.59 1.51
N ALA A 268 -9.05 2.99 0.54
CA ALA A 268 -8.48 3.51 -0.68
C ALA A 268 -9.03 2.75 -1.89
N PRO A 269 -9.02 3.35 -3.11
CA PRO A 269 -9.29 2.59 -4.34
C PRO A 269 -8.51 1.29 -4.39
N THR A 270 -9.08 0.26 -5.00
CA THR A 270 -8.44 -1.07 -5.09
C THR A 270 -7.38 -1.14 -6.18
N LEU A 271 -7.34 -0.15 -7.07
CA LEU A 271 -6.54 -0.08 -8.30
C LEU A 271 -6.99 -1.07 -9.39
N ASP A 272 -8.10 -1.75 -9.17
CA ASP A 272 -8.74 -2.64 -10.15
C ASP A 272 -9.88 -1.94 -10.90
N GLU A 273 -10.28 -0.75 -10.44
CA GLU A 273 -11.26 0.07 -11.12
C GLU A 273 -10.76 0.44 -12.53
N PRO A 274 -11.64 0.42 -13.56
CA PRO A 274 -11.26 0.77 -14.94
C PRO A 274 -10.59 2.14 -15.04
N ASP A 275 -11.11 3.14 -14.30
CA ASP A 275 -10.58 4.50 -14.31
C ASP A 275 -9.20 4.58 -13.64
N ALA A 276 -8.98 3.84 -12.55
CA ALA A 276 -7.68 3.76 -11.89
C ALA A 276 -6.63 3.12 -12.81
N ARG A 277 -6.97 2.01 -13.47
CA ARG A 277 -6.10 1.34 -14.45
C ARG A 277 -5.80 2.24 -15.64
N ALA A 278 -6.80 2.89 -16.21
CA ALA A 278 -6.60 3.81 -17.33
C ALA A 278 -5.69 4.98 -16.97
N ALA A 279 -5.83 5.55 -15.78
CA ALA A 279 -4.97 6.62 -15.28
C ALA A 279 -3.51 6.15 -15.09
N ILE A 280 -3.32 4.98 -14.50
CA ILE A 280 -1.99 4.37 -14.33
C ILE A 280 -1.35 4.08 -15.68
N ASP A 281 -2.08 3.50 -16.63
CA ASP A 281 -1.56 3.18 -17.96
C ASP A 281 -1.15 4.44 -18.73
N ALA A 282 -1.99 5.47 -18.71
CA ALA A 282 -1.69 6.74 -19.36
C ALA A 282 -0.47 7.42 -18.73
N PHE A 283 -0.36 7.39 -17.40
CA PHE A 283 0.78 7.96 -16.67
C PHE A 283 2.09 7.22 -16.96
N LEU A 284 2.08 5.89 -16.95
CA LEU A 284 3.26 5.07 -17.17
C LEU A 284 3.62 4.90 -18.66
N ALA A 285 2.80 5.37 -19.60
CA ALA A 285 3.13 5.44 -21.02
C ALA A 285 4.02 6.64 -21.37
N ILE A 286 4.11 7.64 -20.50
CA ILE A 286 4.96 8.83 -20.68
C ILE A 286 6.42 8.39 -20.45
N PRO A 287 7.33 8.59 -21.42
CA PRO A 287 8.76 8.30 -21.20
C PRO A 287 9.30 9.16 -20.04
N ALA A 288 9.99 8.53 -19.11
CA ALA A 288 10.60 9.20 -17.94
C ALA A 288 11.92 9.88 -18.32
#